data_7309e768e464c91397875d951736c762
#
_entry.id   7309e768e464c91397875d951736c762
#
_cell.length_a   1.000
_cell.length_b   1.000
_cell.length_c   1.000
_cell.angle_alpha   90.00
_cell.angle_beta   90.00
_cell.angle_gamma   90.00
#
_symmetry.space_group_name_H-M   'P 1'
#
loop_
_entity.id
_entity.type
_entity.pdbx_description
1 polymer ?
#
loop_
_entity_poly.entity_id
_entity_poly.type
_entity_poly.pdbx_seq_one_letter_code
_entity_poly.pdbx_strand_id
1 'polypeptide(L)'
;MSIQDFLEIVVKKEASDLHLIVGSPAVIRIDGQLMPISSGPLTPEDAESLVFELLSTEQKETLMVNKEIDFSFALGDVARFRVNAYFQKGYLSAALRLIPAFIKTIEDLNLPRICHDFVKMRQGFILVTGPTGHGKSTTIASIINQINQTKPVHILTIEDPIEYVYPKGKGLVSQREMXXXXXXXPILGKWR
;
A
#
# COMPACT_ATOMS: atom_id res chain seq x y z
N MET A 1 8.81 -16.08 15.79
CA MET A 1 8.69 -14.65 15.45
C MET A 1 7.27 -14.40 14.99
N SER A 2 6.65 -13.35 15.52
CA SER A 2 5.31 -12.93 15.07
C SER A 2 5.39 -12.20 13.74
N ILE A 3 4.27 -11.98 13.10
CA ILE A 3 4.23 -11.17 11.86
C ILE A 3 4.72 -9.73 12.14
N GLN A 4 4.40 -9.19 13.32
CA GLN A 4 4.83 -7.85 13.70
C GLN A 4 6.35 -7.73 13.73
N ASP A 5 7.05 -8.75 14.27
CA ASP A 5 8.53 -8.78 14.31
C ASP A 5 9.09 -8.68 12.87
N PHE A 6 8.51 -9.41 11.93
CA PHE A 6 8.95 -9.39 10.53
C PHE A 6 8.69 -8.02 9.88
N LEU A 7 7.53 -7.42 10.14
CA LEU A 7 7.18 -6.10 9.58
C LEU A 7 8.10 -5.00 10.13
N GLU A 8 8.45 -5.07 11.42
CA GLU A 8 9.42 -4.14 12.02
C GLU A 8 10.79 -4.26 11.37
N ILE A 9 11.24 -5.49 11.06
CA ILE A 9 12.49 -5.72 10.33
C ILE A 9 12.44 -5.07 8.94
N VAL A 10 11.32 -5.21 8.22
CA VAL A 10 11.11 -4.59 6.90
C VAL A 10 11.28 -3.08 6.98
N VAL A 11 10.60 -2.45 7.95
CA VAL A 11 10.67 -0.99 8.14
C VAL A 11 12.09 -0.56 8.51
N LYS A 12 12.71 -1.23 9.51
CA LYS A 12 14.04 -0.90 10.01
C LYS A 12 15.13 -1.02 8.95
N LYS A 13 14.98 -2.01 8.04
CA LYS A 13 15.96 -2.25 6.96
C LYS A 13 15.60 -1.51 5.68
N GLU A 14 14.53 -0.71 5.68
CA GLU A 14 14.03 0.00 4.50
C GLU A 14 13.80 -0.94 3.31
N ALA A 15 13.36 -2.19 3.61
CA ALA A 15 13.08 -3.17 2.58
C ALA A 15 11.79 -2.83 1.83
N SER A 16 11.74 -3.11 0.55
CA SER A 16 10.55 -2.83 -0.27
C SER A 16 9.46 -3.90 -0.10
N ASP A 17 9.86 -5.16 0.07
CA ASP A 17 8.91 -6.28 0.10
C ASP A 17 9.31 -7.31 1.17
N LEU A 18 8.30 -8.04 1.68
CA LEU A 18 8.47 -9.26 2.50
C LEU A 18 7.71 -10.38 1.79
N HIS A 19 8.35 -11.53 1.66
CA HIS A 19 7.75 -12.74 1.08
C HIS A 19 7.72 -13.85 2.12
N LEU A 20 6.53 -14.41 2.33
CA LEU A 20 6.28 -15.55 3.22
C LEU A 20 5.79 -16.72 2.36
N ILE A 21 6.70 -17.66 2.07
CA ILE A 21 6.43 -18.80 1.17
C ILE A 21 6.87 -20.08 1.85
N VAL A 22 5.98 -21.07 1.91
CA VAL A 22 6.26 -22.39 2.51
C VAL A 22 7.48 -23.03 1.81
N GLY A 23 8.37 -23.60 2.59
CA GLY A 23 9.58 -24.25 2.10
C GLY A 23 10.74 -23.29 1.83
N SER A 24 10.53 -21.97 2.08
CA SER A 24 11.57 -20.94 1.97
C SER A 24 11.66 -20.20 3.31
N PRO A 25 12.82 -19.69 3.69
CA PRO A 25 12.86 -18.72 4.80
C PRO A 25 12.00 -17.51 4.47
N ALA A 26 11.56 -16.77 5.49
CA ALA A 26 10.99 -15.45 5.27
C ALA A 26 12.06 -14.58 4.60
N VAL A 27 11.70 -13.91 3.49
CA VAL A 27 12.65 -13.19 2.64
C VAL A 27 12.19 -11.74 2.49
N ILE A 28 13.11 -10.80 2.64
CA ILE A 28 12.85 -9.39 2.32
C ILE A 28 13.62 -8.98 1.06
N ARG A 29 13.16 -7.89 0.42
CA ARG A 29 13.84 -7.30 -0.73
C ARG A 29 14.44 -5.96 -0.34
N ILE A 30 15.77 -5.82 -0.51
CA ILE A 30 16.48 -4.56 -0.29
C ILE A 30 17.27 -4.25 -1.57
N ASP A 31 17.06 -3.06 -2.13
CA ASP A 31 17.74 -2.62 -3.36
C ASP A 31 17.66 -3.67 -4.49
N GLY A 32 16.50 -4.31 -4.61
CA GLY A 32 16.23 -5.32 -5.64
C GLY A 32 16.74 -6.72 -5.31
N GLN A 33 17.54 -6.90 -4.26
CA GLN A 33 18.10 -8.19 -3.85
C GLN A 33 17.27 -8.86 -2.77
N LEU A 34 17.11 -10.17 -2.87
CA LEU A 34 16.37 -10.97 -1.89
C LEU A 34 17.31 -11.44 -0.78
N MET A 35 16.91 -11.22 0.47
CA MET A 35 17.70 -11.58 1.66
C MET A 35 16.83 -12.35 2.67
N PRO A 36 17.26 -13.55 3.11
CA PRO A 36 16.52 -14.29 4.14
C PRO A 36 16.66 -13.60 5.50
N ILE A 37 15.56 -13.62 6.27
CA ILE A 37 15.52 -13.02 7.62
C ILE A 37 15.03 -14.00 8.70
N SER A 38 14.72 -15.25 8.34
CA SER A 38 14.48 -16.32 9.31
C SER A 38 15.56 -17.39 9.21
N SER A 39 15.74 -18.15 10.28
CA SER A 39 16.81 -19.15 10.40
C SER A 39 16.57 -20.41 9.58
N GLY A 40 15.36 -20.62 9.09
CA GLY A 40 15.02 -21.81 8.33
C GLY A 40 13.77 -21.60 7.49
N PRO A 41 13.42 -22.61 6.68
CA PRO A 41 12.22 -22.52 5.83
C PRO A 41 10.95 -22.53 6.70
N LEU A 42 9.96 -21.77 6.25
CA LEU A 42 8.62 -21.72 6.89
C LEU A 42 7.91 -23.06 6.63
N THR A 43 7.32 -23.60 7.67
CA THR A 43 6.40 -24.74 7.53
C THR A 43 5.03 -24.24 7.06
N PRO A 44 4.16 -25.14 6.60
CA PRO A 44 2.76 -24.75 6.30
C PRO A 44 2.08 -24.05 7.48
N GLU A 45 2.29 -24.57 8.69
CA GLU A 45 1.70 -24.04 9.92
C GLU A 45 2.24 -22.64 10.25
N ASP A 46 3.55 -22.42 10.07
CA ASP A 46 4.18 -21.12 10.27
C ASP A 46 3.57 -20.08 9.33
N ALA A 47 3.52 -20.41 8.04
CA ALA A 47 3.00 -19.50 7.01
C ALA A 47 1.53 -19.15 7.26
N GLU A 48 0.72 -20.17 7.59
CA GLU A 48 -0.70 -19.96 7.89
C GLU A 48 -0.88 -19.06 9.11
N SER A 49 -0.14 -19.34 10.19
CA SER A 49 -0.21 -18.54 11.43
C SER A 49 0.14 -17.08 11.15
N LEU A 50 1.28 -16.84 10.47
CA LEU A 50 1.75 -15.48 10.15
C LEU A 50 0.76 -14.72 9.27
N VAL A 51 0.21 -15.37 8.25
CA VAL A 51 -0.73 -14.71 7.33
C VAL A 51 -2.06 -14.43 8.04
N PHE A 52 -2.52 -15.37 8.88
CA PHE A 52 -3.78 -15.20 9.59
C PHE A 52 -3.73 -14.07 10.65
N GLU A 53 -2.54 -13.73 11.17
CA GLU A 53 -2.39 -12.57 12.05
C GLU A 53 -2.67 -11.24 11.34
N LEU A 54 -2.54 -11.21 9.99
CA LEU A 54 -2.79 -10.01 9.19
C LEU A 54 -4.27 -9.81 8.84
N LEU A 55 -5.09 -10.86 8.94
CA LEU A 55 -6.42 -10.92 8.35
C LEU A 55 -7.53 -10.77 9.40
N SER A 56 -8.55 -9.98 9.08
CA SER A 56 -9.81 -9.98 9.83
C SER A 56 -10.57 -11.29 9.55
N THR A 57 -11.58 -11.56 10.36
CA THR A 57 -12.43 -12.74 10.18
C THR A 57 -13.05 -12.79 8.78
N GLU A 58 -13.60 -11.64 8.32
CA GLU A 58 -14.21 -11.52 6.99
C GLU A 58 -13.19 -11.76 5.86
N GLN A 59 -11.98 -11.23 6.05
CA GLN A 59 -10.90 -11.42 5.07
C GLN A 59 -10.45 -12.87 4.99
N LYS A 60 -10.43 -13.59 6.12
CA LYS A 60 -10.11 -15.04 6.15
C LYS A 60 -11.14 -15.82 5.34
N GLU A 61 -12.43 -15.53 5.54
CA GLU A 61 -13.51 -16.17 4.78
C GLU A 61 -13.35 -15.92 3.28
N THR A 62 -13.08 -14.67 2.90
CA THR A 62 -12.83 -14.29 1.50
C THR A 62 -11.65 -15.05 0.91
N LEU A 63 -10.53 -15.11 1.65
CA LEU A 63 -9.34 -15.84 1.22
C LEU A 63 -9.62 -17.34 1.03
N MET A 64 -10.40 -17.94 1.93
CA MET A 64 -10.70 -19.39 1.83
C MET A 64 -11.57 -19.70 0.63
N VAL A 65 -12.44 -18.78 0.21
CA VAL A 65 -13.31 -18.94 -0.96
C VAL A 65 -12.54 -18.62 -2.25
N ASN A 66 -11.94 -17.46 -2.34
CA ASN A 66 -11.33 -16.93 -3.58
C ASN A 66 -9.91 -17.44 -3.83
N LYS A 67 -9.29 -18.03 -2.79
CA LYS A 67 -7.90 -18.51 -2.80
C LYS A 67 -6.86 -17.39 -2.94
N GLU A 68 -7.30 -16.14 -2.97
CA GLU A 68 -6.40 -14.98 -2.90
C GLU A 68 -7.17 -13.75 -2.38
N ILE A 69 -6.44 -12.82 -1.79
CA ILE A 69 -6.98 -11.54 -1.33
C ILE A 69 -5.88 -10.47 -1.33
N ASP A 70 -6.23 -9.28 -1.82
CA ASP A 70 -5.40 -8.06 -1.72
C ASP A 70 -6.03 -7.12 -0.70
N PHE A 71 -5.21 -6.58 0.20
CA PHE A 71 -5.69 -5.63 1.22
C PHE A 71 -4.53 -4.79 1.74
N SER A 72 -4.82 -3.74 2.48
CA SER A 72 -3.79 -2.98 3.18
C SER A 72 -3.78 -3.30 4.68
N PHE A 73 -2.60 -3.33 5.27
CA PHE A 73 -2.36 -3.60 6.68
C PHE A 73 -1.55 -2.47 7.29
N ALA A 74 -2.01 -1.93 8.43
CA ALA A 74 -1.30 -0.87 9.15
C ALA A 74 -0.51 -1.46 10.33
N LEU A 75 0.77 -1.14 10.42
CA LEU A 75 1.63 -1.46 11.56
C LEU A 75 1.62 -0.25 12.50
N GLY A 76 0.58 -0.16 13.32
CA GLY A 76 0.35 1.02 14.15
C GLY A 76 0.34 2.29 13.31
N ASP A 77 1.03 3.32 13.82
CA ASP A 77 1.23 4.59 13.10
C ASP A 77 2.59 4.63 12.38
N VAL A 78 3.32 3.51 12.37
CA VAL A 78 4.71 3.45 11.89
C VAL A 78 4.79 3.23 10.38
N ALA A 79 3.95 2.32 9.86
CA ALA A 79 4.04 1.92 8.46
C ALA A 79 2.73 1.30 7.98
N ARG A 80 2.56 1.28 6.67
CA ARG A 80 1.46 0.60 6.03
C ARG A 80 2.01 -0.34 4.96
N PHE A 81 1.32 -1.46 4.78
CA PHE A 81 1.71 -2.50 3.82
C PHE A 81 0.54 -2.82 2.91
N ARG A 82 0.81 -2.96 1.62
CA ARG A 82 -0.08 -3.67 0.70
C ARG A 82 0.23 -5.15 0.83
N VAL A 83 -0.79 -5.97 1.07
CA VAL A 83 -0.65 -7.41 1.28
C VAL A 83 -1.43 -8.15 0.21
N ASN A 84 -0.78 -9.05 -0.49
CA ASN A 84 -1.43 -10.07 -1.31
C ASN A 84 -1.21 -11.41 -0.60
N ALA A 85 -2.29 -12.02 -0.11
CA ALA A 85 -2.27 -13.36 0.47
C ALA A 85 -2.95 -14.32 -0.49
N TYR A 86 -2.33 -15.47 -0.74
CA TYR A 86 -2.77 -16.39 -1.81
C TYR A 86 -2.35 -17.83 -1.52
N PHE A 87 -3.04 -18.76 -2.14
CA PHE A 87 -2.66 -20.18 -2.09
C PHE A 87 -1.77 -20.53 -3.28
N GLN A 88 -0.61 -21.13 -2.99
CA GLN A 88 0.36 -21.61 -3.97
C GLN A 88 0.74 -23.06 -3.65
N LYS A 89 0.58 -23.97 -4.59
CA LYS A 89 0.87 -25.41 -4.40
C LYS A 89 0.12 -26.01 -3.22
N GLY A 90 -1.08 -25.50 -2.95
CA GLY A 90 -1.92 -25.97 -1.83
C GLY A 90 -1.63 -25.32 -0.47
N TYR A 91 -0.60 -24.47 -0.38
CA TYR A 91 -0.19 -23.83 0.87
C TYR A 91 -0.41 -22.32 0.81
N LEU A 92 -0.71 -21.75 1.97
CA LEU A 92 -0.89 -20.30 2.10
C LEU A 92 0.47 -19.58 2.02
N SER A 93 0.51 -18.49 1.29
CA SER A 93 1.68 -17.63 1.08
C SER A 93 1.25 -16.18 1.11
N ALA A 94 2.20 -15.27 1.32
CA ALA A 94 1.91 -13.84 1.25
C ALA A 94 3.10 -13.05 0.70
N ALA A 95 2.77 -12.01 -0.03
CA ALA A 95 3.71 -10.96 -0.45
C ALA A 95 3.23 -9.64 0.13
N LEU A 96 4.10 -8.97 0.87
CA LEU A 96 3.78 -7.71 1.54
C LEU A 96 4.72 -6.63 0.99
N ARG A 97 4.15 -5.53 0.51
CA ARG A 97 4.93 -4.37 0.01
C ARG A 97 4.79 -3.21 0.98
N LEU A 98 5.93 -2.67 1.42
CA LEU A 98 5.95 -1.49 2.28
C LEU A 98 5.45 -0.27 1.49
N ILE A 99 4.45 0.41 2.04
CA ILE A 99 3.93 1.66 1.47
C ILE A 99 4.76 2.80 2.07
N PRO A 100 5.44 3.59 1.23
CA PRO A 100 6.30 4.67 1.75
C PRO A 100 5.52 5.67 2.61
N ALA A 101 6.03 5.96 3.79
CA ALA A 101 5.47 7.00 4.67
C ALA A 101 5.88 8.41 4.23
N PHE A 102 6.97 8.52 3.47
CA PHE A 102 7.49 9.80 2.99
C PHE A 102 7.08 10.04 1.55
N ILE A 103 6.40 11.15 1.32
CA ILE A 103 6.00 11.57 -0.02
C ILE A 103 7.01 12.63 -0.48
N LYS A 104 7.75 12.32 -1.55
CA LYS A 104 8.72 13.23 -2.15
C LYS A 104 8.00 14.48 -2.68
N THR A 105 8.65 15.62 -2.56
CA THR A 105 8.11 16.90 -3.05
C THR A 105 8.17 16.97 -4.58
N ILE A 106 7.50 17.96 -5.14
CA ILE A 106 7.57 18.26 -6.58
C ILE A 106 9.04 18.52 -6.98
N GLU A 107 9.79 19.19 -6.10
CA GLU A 107 11.21 19.49 -6.28
C GLU A 107 12.09 18.25 -6.22
N ASP A 108 11.88 17.39 -5.20
CA ASP A 108 12.66 16.14 -5.05
C ASP A 108 12.51 15.23 -6.25
N LEU A 109 11.34 15.28 -6.91
CA LEU A 109 11.05 14.47 -8.09
C LEU A 109 11.47 15.14 -9.39
N ASN A 110 11.99 16.38 -9.33
CA ASN A 110 12.33 17.20 -10.49
C ASN A 110 11.16 17.31 -11.49
N LEU A 111 9.93 17.44 -10.96
CA LEU A 111 8.75 17.54 -11.82
C LEU A 111 8.67 18.92 -12.49
N PRO A 112 8.06 19.00 -13.69
CA PRO A 112 7.91 20.28 -14.40
C PRO A 112 7.14 21.32 -13.58
N ARG A 113 7.43 22.59 -13.80
CA ARG A 113 6.82 23.74 -13.10
C ARG A 113 5.29 23.73 -13.14
N ILE A 114 4.71 23.20 -14.19
CA ILE A 114 3.25 23.09 -14.34
C ILE A 114 2.60 22.36 -13.15
N CYS A 115 3.33 21.46 -12.49
CA CYS A 115 2.80 20.74 -11.31
C CYS A 115 2.48 21.70 -10.15
N HIS A 116 3.26 22.78 -9.99
CA HIS A 116 2.95 23.83 -9.00
C HIS A 116 1.69 24.63 -9.41
N ASP A 117 1.44 24.78 -10.70
CA ASP A 117 0.24 25.48 -11.17
C ASP A 117 -1.00 24.61 -10.91
N PHE A 118 -0.89 23.29 -11.06
CA PHE A 118 -1.97 22.35 -10.68
C PHE A 118 -2.37 22.54 -9.22
N VAL A 119 -1.39 22.74 -8.33
CA VAL A 119 -1.64 22.99 -6.91
C VAL A 119 -2.51 24.24 -6.69
N LYS A 120 -2.35 25.27 -7.56
CA LYS A 120 -3.08 26.55 -7.43
C LYS A 120 -4.50 26.51 -8.00
N MET A 121 -4.80 25.58 -8.87
CA MET A 121 -6.11 25.50 -9.55
C MET A 121 -7.26 25.34 -8.54
N ARG A 122 -8.38 26.00 -8.82
CA ARG A 122 -9.59 25.91 -8.00
C ARG A 122 -10.61 24.97 -8.61
N GLN A 123 -10.51 24.71 -9.89
CA GLN A 123 -11.41 23.82 -10.62
C GLN A 123 -10.70 23.29 -11.86
N GLY A 124 -11.19 22.17 -12.37
CA GLY A 124 -10.64 21.54 -13.57
C GLY A 124 -10.50 20.05 -13.43
N PHE A 125 -9.89 19.44 -14.43
CA PHE A 125 -9.64 18.01 -14.48
C PHE A 125 -8.19 17.82 -14.94
N ILE A 126 -7.45 16.95 -14.26
CA ILE A 126 -6.07 16.61 -14.61
C ILE A 126 -6.01 15.11 -14.81
N LEU A 127 -5.50 14.66 -15.95
CA LEU A 127 -5.33 13.25 -16.25
C LEU A 127 -3.84 12.92 -16.30
N VAL A 128 -3.39 11.99 -15.46
CA VAL A 128 -2.00 11.50 -15.43
C VAL A 128 -2.00 10.08 -15.98
N THR A 129 -1.37 9.90 -17.15
CA THR A 129 -1.37 8.61 -17.85
C THR A 129 0.05 8.13 -18.11
N GLY A 130 0.19 6.83 -18.35
CA GLY A 130 1.47 6.20 -18.65
C GLY A 130 1.52 4.75 -18.20
N PRO A 131 2.56 4.00 -18.58
CA PRO A 131 2.70 2.60 -18.17
C PRO A 131 2.86 2.43 -16.67
N THR A 132 2.64 1.22 -16.18
CA THR A 132 2.85 0.88 -14.76
C THR A 132 4.32 1.10 -14.38
N GLY A 133 4.57 1.60 -13.18
CA GLY A 133 5.92 1.83 -12.67
C GLY A 133 6.58 3.13 -13.15
N HIS A 134 5.89 3.94 -13.95
CA HIS A 134 6.46 5.20 -14.48
C HIS A 134 6.12 6.44 -13.65
N GLY A 135 5.86 6.27 -12.35
CA GLY A 135 5.76 7.38 -11.41
C GLY A 135 4.43 8.13 -11.38
N LYS A 136 3.34 7.60 -11.99
CA LYS A 136 2.03 8.27 -11.99
C LYS A 136 1.53 8.58 -10.57
N SER A 137 1.46 7.53 -9.74
CA SER A 137 0.99 7.64 -8.35
C SER A 137 1.90 8.55 -7.53
N THR A 138 3.22 8.43 -7.75
CA THR A 138 4.23 9.26 -7.06
C THR A 138 4.03 10.75 -7.40
N THR A 139 3.79 11.07 -8.68
CA THR A 139 3.52 12.43 -9.14
C THR A 139 2.23 12.97 -8.53
N ILE A 140 1.15 12.19 -8.57
CA ILE A 140 -0.15 12.58 -8.00
C ILE A 140 0.00 12.80 -6.49
N ALA A 141 0.68 11.87 -5.79
CA ALA A 141 0.89 11.96 -4.35
C ALA A 141 1.66 13.24 -3.98
N SER A 142 2.70 13.58 -4.75
CA SER A 142 3.48 14.81 -4.53
C SER A 142 2.61 16.06 -4.65
N ILE A 143 1.79 16.15 -5.70
CA ILE A 143 0.89 17.30 -5.93
C ILE A 143 -0.16 17.38 -4.80
N ILE A 144 -0.79 16.26 -4.45
CA ILE A 144 -1.81 16.19 -3.39
C ILE A 144 -1.17 16.59 -2.05
N ASN A 145 0.04 16.07 -1.77
CA ASN A 145 0.73 16.41 -0.52
C ASN A 145 1.04 17.91 -0.45
N GLN A 146 1.45 18.53 -1.55
CA GLN A 146 1.67 19.97 -1.56
C GLN A 146 0.36 20.75 -1.31
N ILE A 147 -0.76 20.31 -1.87
CA ILE A 147 -2.08 20.89 -1.56
C ILE A 147 -2.38 20.73 -0.06
N ASN A 148 -2.19 19.52 0.47
CA ASN A 148 -2.41 19.21 1.89
C ASN A 148 -1.57 20.11 2.81
N GLN A 149 -0.30 20.33 2.48
CA GLN A 149 0.60 21.13 3.33
C GLN A 149 0.32 22.64 3.24
N THR A 150 -0.25 23.11 2.13
CA THR A 150 -0.37 24.56 1.87
C THR A 150 -1.78 25.11 1.99
N LYS A 151 -2.82 24.28 1.79
CA LYS A 151 -4.21 24.76 1.71
C LYS A 151 -5.11 24.12 2.77
N PRO A 152 -6.02 24.88 3.41
CA PRO A 152 -7.00 24.34 4.35
C PRO A 152 -8.22 23.82 3.56
N VAL A 153 -8.08 22.70 2.88
CA VAL A 153 -9.12 22.09 2.04
C VAL A 153 -9.35 20.63 2.46
N HIS A 154 -10.52 20.11 2.12
CA HIS A 154 -10.80 18.67 2.27
C HIS A 154 -10.41 17.96 0.97
N ILE A 155 -9.53 17.00 1.08
CA ILE A 155 -9.05 16.17 -0.03
C ILE A 155 -9.63 14.77 0.15
N LEU A 156 -10.32 14.27 -0.86
CA LEU A 156 -10.82 12.90 -0.87
C LEU A 156 -10.08 12.12 -1.96
N THR A 157 -9.45 11.01 -1.58
CA THR A 157 -8.89 10.08 -2.55
C THR A 157 -9.70 8.77 -2.56
N ILE A 158 -9.74 8.12 -3.73
CA ILE A 158 -10.30 6.78 -3.92
C ILE A 158 -9.21 5.98 -4.62
N GLU A 159 -8.69 4.97 -3.96
CA GLU A 159 -7.46 4.26 -4.38
C GLU A 159 -7.66 2.74 -4.38
N ASP A 160 -6.88 2.04 -5.21
CA ASP A 160 -7.01 0.58 -5.35
C ASP A 160 -5.63 -0.07 -5.51
N PRO A 161 -4.96 -0.39 -4.38
CA PRO A 161 -5.17 0.10 -3.01
C PRO A 161 -4.43 1.42 -2.72
N ILE A 162 -4.45 1.87 -1.47
CA ILE A 162 -3.68 3.06 -1.02
C ILE A 162 -2.18 2.81 -1.22
N GLU A 163 -1.51 3.69 -1.97
CA GLU A 163 -0.06 3.60 -2.24
C GLU A 163 0.79 4.57 -1.41
N TYR A 164 0.18 5.64 -0.90
CA TYR A 164 0.87 6.66 -0.07
C TYR A 164 -0.05 7.06 1.07
N VAL A 165 0.53 7.29 2.25
CA VAL A 165 -0.20 7.82 3.40
C VAL A 165 0.19 9.30 3.57
N TYR A 166 -0.81 10.19 3.52
CA TYR A 166 -0.55 11.62 3.60
C TYR A 166 -0.31 12.04 5.06
N PRO A 167 0.80 12.74 5.34
CA PRO A 167 1.06 13.23 6.69
C PRO A 167 0.07 14.34 7.05
N LYS A 168 -0.04 14.62 8.35
CA LYS A 168 -0.85 15.73 8.84
C LYS A 168 -0.37 17.05 8.23
N GLY A 169 -1.28 17.84 7.70
CA GLY A 169 -1.00 19.12 7.05
C GLY A 169 -2.07 20.16 7.41
N LYS A 170 -2.20 21.19 6.58
CA LYS A 170 -3.25 22.19 6.73
C LYS A 170 -4.60 21.66 6.25
N GLY A 171 -4.56 20.72 5.29
CA GLY A 171 -5.76 20.08 4.74
C GLY A 171 -6.27 18.94 5.62
N LEU A 172 -7.48 18.52 5.34
CA LEU A 172 -8.07 17.28 5.87
C LEU A 172 -8.07 16.26 4.75
N VAL A 173 -7.30 15.16 4.89
CA VAL A 173 -7.23 14.11 3.86
C VAL A 173 -8.06 12.91 4.30
N SER A 174 -8.99 12.50 3.45
CA SER A 174 -9.80 11.28 3.61
C SER A 174 -9.44 10.32 2.48
N GLN A 175 -8.68 9.28 2.82
CA GLN A 175 -8.27 8.25 1.86
C GLN A 175 -9.22 7.06 1.96
N ARG A 176 -9.83 6.67 0.84
CA ARG A 176 -10.73 5.52 0.77
C ARG A 176 -10.15 4.48 -0.17
N GLU A 177 -10.01 3.26 0.33
CA GLU A 177 -9.58 2.12 -0.46
C GLU A 177 -10.80 1.47 -1.13
N MET A 178 -10.68 1.17 -2.40
CA MET A 178 -11.77 0.45 -3.08
C MET A 178 -11.77 -0.99 -2.58
N UNK A 179 -12.61 -1.29 -1.96
CA UNK A 179 -12.69 -2.60 -1.45
C UNK A 179 -12.95 -3.50 -2.59
N UNK A 180 -12.38 -4.18 -2.66
CA UNK A 180 -12.57 -5.12 -3.63
C UNK A 180 -13.87 -5.81 -3.49
N UNK A 181 -14.53 -5.29 -3.01
CA UNK A 181 -15.76 -5.84 -2.92
C UNK A 181 -16.37 -5.76 -4.21
N UNK A 182 -16.14 -6.39 -4.64
CA UNK A 182 -16.57 -6.52 -5.87
C UNK A 182 -17.88 -6.02 -6.21
N UNK A 183 -18.36 -5.85 -5.82
CA UNK A 183 -19.49 -5.56 -6.39
C UNK A 183 -19.51 -4.18 -6.82
N UNK A 184 -19.25 -4.12 -7.48
CA UNK A 184 -19.37 -3.01 -8.08
C UNK A 184 -20.64 -2.37 -8.01
N UNK A 185 -20.96 -2.15 -7.23
CA UNK A 185 -21.83 -1.47 -7.28
C UNK A 185 -21.42 -0.43 -7.82
N PRO A 186 -22.13 0.14 -8.86
CA PRO A 186 -21.76 1.45 -9.37
C PRO A 186 -22.09 2.51 -8.33
N ILE A 187 -21.05 3.18 -7.87
CA ILE A 187 -21.24 4.33 -6.96
C ILE A 187 -21.69 5.49 -7.84
N LEU A 188 -22.94 5.46 -8.21
CA LEU A 188 -23.61 6.63 -8.82
C LEU A 188 -24.13 7.50 -7.68
N GLY A 189 -23.20 8.13 -6.98
CA GLY A 189 -23.54 9.19 -6.05
C GLY A 189 -23.90 10.44 -6.84
N LYS A 190 -25.15 10.87 -6.75
CA LYS A 190 -25.51 12.20 -7.24
C LYS A 190 -24.89 13.22 -6.29
N TRP A 191 -23.88 13.91 -6.77
CA TRP A 191 -23.31 15.07 -6.06
C TRP A 191 -24.16 16.29 -6.41
N ARG A 192 -24.75 16.94 -5.40
CA ARG A 192 -25.36 18.27 -5.52
C ARG A 192 -24.39 19.32 -4.97
#